data_b2f9922aec417d7b18965a3003eae12f
#
_entry.id   b2f9922aec417d7b18965a3003eae12f
#
_cell.length_a   1.000
_cell.length_b   1.000
_cell.length_c   1.000
_cell.angle_alpha   90.00
_cell.angle_beta   90.00
_cell.angle_gamma   90.00
#
_symmetry.space_group_name_H-M   'P 1'
#
loop_
_entity.id
_entity.type
_entity.pdbx_description
1 polymer ?
#
loop_
_entity_poly.entity_id
_entity_poly.type
_entity_poly.pdbx_seq_one_letter_code
_entity_poly.pdbx_strand_id
1 'polypeptide(L)'
;MQYQIQGQPYPVVVVTADPEETILCQKGAMAWMTPNMEMQTKGGGLGKMFSRAFTGETMFQNHYTANGGQGMIAFASAVPGEIMPIQITPQRSIIAQKSAFLASESTVNFELFFQKRIAGGFFGGEGFIMQKFSGSGMLFLEIDGSVVAYDLAPGQTMMVDTGNLAAMEATCTLDVEMVKGVGNVLLGGEGLFNTKVTGPGRIWLQTLPLSGLAGALAKVMPSKG
;
A
#
# COMPACT_ATOMS: atom_id res chain seq x y z
N MET A 1 18.17 1.44 11.62
CA MET A 1 17.56 2.46 10.74
C MET A 1 16.97 3.62 11.53
N GLN A 2 17.08 4.87 11.06
CA GLN A 2 16.35 6.06 11.54
C GLN A 2 15.54 6.64 10.40
N TYR A 3 14.45 7.35 10.68
CA TYR A 3 13.65 7.98 9.64
C TYR A 3 13.02 9.30 10.09
N GLN A 4 12.66 10.14 9.11
CA GLN A 4 11.88 11.36 9.29
C GLN A 4 10.84 11.49 8.17
N ILE A 5 9.63 11.92 8.51
CA ILE A 5 8.56 12.20 7.54
C ILE A 5 8.41 13.71 7.43
N GLN A 6 8.43 14.24 6.20
CA GLN A 6 8.41 15.67 5.89
C GLN A 6 7.50 15.96 4.69
N GLY A 7 7.19 17.23 4.43
CA GLY A 7 6.62 17.70 3.17
C GLY A 7 5.12 17.53 2.99
N GLN A 8 4.31 17.67 4.06
CA GLN A 8 2.85 17.67 3.95
C GLN A 8 2.35 18.80 3.03
N PRO A 9 1.33 18.55 2.16
CA PRO A 9 0.54 17.33 1.95
C PRO A 9 1.12 16.36 0.89
N TYR A 10 2.36 16.53 0.46
CA TYR A 10 3.11 15.65 -0.44
C TYR A 10 4.28 15.02 0.33
N PRO A 11 4.02 14.06 1.20
CA PRO A 11 5.00 13.61 2.16
C PRO A 11 6.10 12.78 1.53
N VAL A 12 7.27 12.85 2.15
CA VAL A 12 8.41 12.00 1.87
C VAL A 12 8.91 11.41 3.18
N VAL A 13 9.26 10.13 3.19
CA VAL A 13 10.02 9.53 4.27
C VAL A 13 11.49 9.51 3.89
N VAL A 14 12.31 10.17 4.69
CA VAL A 14 13.77 10.15 4.58
C VAL A 14 14.29 9.12 5.57
N VAL A 15 14.96 8.10 5.05
CA VAL A 15 15.52 7.00 5.83
C VAL A 15 17.03 7.13 5.87
N THR A 16 17.61 7.03 7.06
CA THR A 16 19.04 6.85 7.28
C THR A 16 19.29 5.38 7.57
N ALA A 17 19.86 4.69 6.60
CA ALA A 17 20.21 3.27 6.67
C ALA A 17 21.59 3.09 7.28
N ASP A 18 21.75 2.12 8.18
CA ASP A 18 23.05 1.73 8.72
C ASP A 18 23.90 1.00 7.67
N PRO A 19 25.22 0.88 7.85
CA PRO A 19 26.06 0.15 6.90
C PRO A 19 25.52 -1.25 6.64
N GLU A 20 25.46 -1.66 5.35
CA GLU A 20 24.93 -2.93 4.85
C GLU A 20 23.43 -3.15 5.08
N GLU A 21 22.72 -2.17 5.62
CA GLU A 21 21.27 -2.24 5.76
C GLU A 21 20.57 -2.11 4.41
N THR A 22 19.57 -2.96 4.17
CA THR A 22 18.79 -2.99 2.93
C THR A 22 17.36 -2.53 3.20
N ILE A 23 16.90 -1.54 2.42
CA ILE A 23 15.53 -1.03 2.43
C ILE A 23 14.82 -1.51 1.16
N LEU A 24 13.62 -2.04 1.32
CA LEU A 24 12.73 -2.40 0.24
C LEU A 24 11.78 -1.25 -0.05
N CYS A 25 11.44 -1.00 -1.31
CA CYS A 25 10.43 0.00 -1.64
C CYS A 25 9.60 -0.39 -2.87
N GLN A 26 8.46 0.26 -3.01
CA GLN A 26 7.66 0.20 -4.22
C GLN A 26 8.46 0.71 -5.41
N LYS A 27 8.26 0.12 -6.57
CA LYS A 27 8.91 0.57 -7.80
C LYS A 27 8.53 2.02 -8.12
N GLY A 28 9.54 2.86 -8.27
CA GLY A 28 9.35 4.29 -8.58
C GLY A 28 9.21 5.20 -7.36
N ALA A 29 9.18 4.68 -6.13
CA ALA A 29 9.04 5.48 -4.91
C ALA A 29 10.31 6.24 -4.52
N MET A 30 11.50 5.80 -4.93
CA MET A 30 12.77 6.49 -4.63
C MET A 30 12.80 7.86 -5.31
N ALA A 31 12.98 8.91 -4.51
CA ALA A 31 13.04 10.29 -4.97
C ALA A 31 14.48 10.83 -5.03
N TRP A 32 15.28 10.61 -3.99
CA TRP A 32 16.73 10.94 -3.93
C TRP A 32 17.45 10.04 -2.94
N MET A 33 18.76 9.95 -3.07
CA MET A 33 19.61 9.15 -2.18
C MET A 33 21.05 9.63 -2.20
N THR A 34 21.84 9.26 -1.17
CA THR A 34 23.29 9.45 -1.19
C THR A 34 23.96 8.47 -2.17
N PRO A 35 25.14 8.81 -2.74
CA PRO A 35 25.79 7.98 -3.76
C PRO A 35 26.17 6.57 -3.32
N ASN A 36 26.30 6.32 -2.01
CA ASN A 36 26.61 5.02 -1.45
C ASN A 36 25.38 4.10 -1.25
N MET A 37 24.18 4.58 -1.58
CA MET A 37 23.01 3.72 -1.66
C MET A 37 22.97 3.04 -3.03
N GLU A 38 23.06 1.72 -3.06
CA GLU A 38 23.09 0.94 -4.28
C GLU A 38 21.79 0.16 -4.48
N MET A 39 21.18 0.34 -5.66
CA MET A 39 20.01 -0.42 -6.07
C MET A 39 20.43 -1.82 -6.52
N GLN A 40 19.93 -2.84 -5.85
CA GLN A 40 20.04 -4.22 -6.27
C GLN A 40 18.72 -4.68 -6.89
N THR A 41 18.71 -4.83 -8.21
CA THR A 41 17.62 -5.54 -8.86
C THR A 41 17.87 -7.04 -8.69
N LYS A 42 17.19 -7.70 -7.76
CA LYS A 42 17.23 -9.17 -7.67
C LYS A 42 16.52 -9.76 -8.89
N GLY A 43 17.13 -9.65 -10.07
CA GLY A 43 16.76 -10.34 -11.28
C GLY A 43 17.16 -11.81 -11.14
N GLY A 44 16.26 -12.66 -10.68
CA GLY A 44 16.35 -14.08 -11.02
C GLY A 44 16.19 -14.19 -12.53
N GLY A 45 17.04 -14.98 -13.22
CA GLY A 45 16.97 -15.17 -14.68
C GLY A 45 15.55 -15.46 -15.17
N LEU A 46 15.25 -15.10 -16.42
CA LEU A 46 13.93 -15.13 -17.04
C LEU A 46 13.03 -16.32 -16.64
N GLY A 47 13.58 -17.52 -16.46
CA GLY A 47 12.83 -18.70 -16.02
C GLY A 47 12.38 -18.71 -14.54
N LYS A 48 13.07 -17.96 -13.65
CA LYS A 48 12.67 -17.79 -12.24
C LYS A 48 11.72 -16.60 -12.04
N MET A 49 11.70 -15.63 -12.96
CA MET A 49 10.71 -14.53 -12.95
C MET A 49 9.29 -15.07 -13.18
N PHE A 50 9.10 -16.01 -14.11
CA PHE A 50 7.79 -16.57 -14.40
C PHE A 50 7.19 -17.39 -13.23
N SER A 51 7.99 -18.13 -12.48
CA SER A 51 7.51 -18.91 -11.33
C SER A 51 7.17 -18.04 -10.12
N ARG A 52 7.86 -16.89 -9.93
CA ARG A 52 7.59 -15.92 -8.86
C ARG A 52 6.43 -14.97 -9.19
N ALA A 53 6.14 -14.73 -10.47
CA ALA A 53 4.98 -13.98 -10.91
C ALA A 53 3.65 -14.65 -10.50
N PHE A 54 3.66 -15.98 -10.33
CA PHE A 54 2.49 -16.75 -9.88
C PHE A 54 2.26 -16.69 -8.36
N THR A 55 3.29 -16.39 -7.56
CA THR A 55 3.19 -16.35 -6.08
C THR A 55 2.99 -14.95 -5.52
N GLY A 56 2.88 -13.91 -6.36
CA GLY A 56 2.64 -12.52 -5.90
C GLY A 56 3.84 -11.87 -5.20
N GLU A 57 4.94 -12.60 -5.05
CA GLU A 57 6.15 -12.11 -4.36
C GLU A 57 7.11 -11.42 -5.31
N THR A 58 7.56 -10.23 -4.97
CA THR A 58 8.79 -9.54 -5.45
C THR A 58 8.79 -8.85 -6.82
N MET A 59 7.74 -8.90 -7.65
CA MET A 59 7.80 -8.31 -9.00
C MET A 59 7.78 -6.76 -9.04
N PHE A 60 7.52 -6.12 -7.88
CA PHE A 60 7.29 -4.67 -7.82
C PHE A 60 8.15 -3.94 -6.78
N GLN A 61 9.21 -4.57 -6.28
CA GLN A 61 10.06 -4.00 -5.24
C GLN A 61 11.48 -3.75 -5.75
N ASN A 62 12.02 -2.59 -5.38
CA ASN A 62 13.44 -2.29 -5.49
C ASN A 62 14.09 -2.46 -4.12
N HIS A 63 15.33 -2.92 -4.11
CA HIS A 63 16.15 -3.10 -2.93
C HIS A 63 17.29 -2.08 -2.98
N TYR A 64 17.48 -1.31 -1.93
CA TYR A 64 18.56 -0.35 -1.80
C TYR A 64 19.41 -0.69 -0.58
N THR A 65 20.70 -0.87 -0.75
CA THR A 65 21.64 -1.22 0.31
C THR A 65 22.65 -0.09 0.51
N ALA A 66 22.93 0.26 1.76
CA ALA A 66 23.96 1.25 2.13
C ALA A 66 25.33 0.57 2.13
N ASN A 67 26.19 0.88 1.15
CA ASN A 67 27.51 0.28 1.01
C ASN A 67 28.62 1.16 1.60
N GLY A 68 29.50 0.53 2.36
CA GLY A 68 30.74 1.17 2.86
C GLY A 68 30.52 2.25 3.91
N GLY A 69 29.31 2.40 4.46
CA GLY A 69 28.99 3.39 5.47
C GLY A 69 27.50 3.66 5.58
N GLN A 70 27.11 4.56 6.48
CA GLN A 70 25.71 4.98 6.61
C GLN A 70 25.25 5.70 5.33
N GLY A 71 24.08 5.36 4.83
CA GLY A 71 23.47 5.95 3.64
C GLY A 71 22.14 6.62 3.95
N MET A 72 21.72 7.55 3.09
CA MET A 72 20.43 8.23 3.20
C MET A 72 19.64 7.99 1.91
N ILE A 73 18.36 7.64 2.05
CA ILE A 73 17.44 7.46 0.92
C ILE A 73 16.06 8.00 1.26
N ALA A 74 15.41 8.63 0.29
CA ALA A 74 14.09 9.22 0.44
C ALA A 74 13.08 8.55 -0.50
N PHE A 75 11.91 8.25 0.06
CA PHE A 75 10.77 7.68 -0.67
C PHE A 75 9.59 8.65 -0.60
N ALA A 76 9.14 9.10 -1.77
CA ALA A 76 8.04 10.05 -1.88
C ALA A 76 6.71 9.34 -2.14
N SER A 77 5.64 9.86 -1.54
CA SER A 77 4.27 9.44 -1.89
C SER A 77 3.94 9.86 -3.32
N ALA A 78 3.21 9.01 -4.03
CA ALA A 78 2.79 9.25 -5.42
C ALA A 78 1.65 10.29 -5.53
N VAL A 79 0.88 10.49 -4.47
CA VAL A 79 -0.29 11.37 -4.41
C VAL A 79 -0.29 12.21 -3.14
N PRO A 80 -1.07 13.31 -3.09
CA PRO A 80 -1.25 14.06 -1.84
C PRO A 80 -1.84 13.17 -0.75
N GLY A 81 -1.20 13.18 0.43
CA GLY A 81 -1.67 12.30 1.49
C GLY A 81 -0.77 12.28 2.72
N GLU A 82 -0.70 11.13 3.35
CA GLU A 82 0.10 10.90 4.53
C GLU A 82 1.00 9.66 4.35
N ILE A 83 2.14 9.63 5.03
CA ILE A 83 2.94 8.41 5.19
C ILE A 83 2.73 7.90 6.61
N MET A 84 2.27 6.67 6.74
CA MET A 84 1.99 6.02 8.03
C MET A 84 3.10 5.02 8.36
N PRO A 85 3.97 5.32 9.35
CA PRO A 85 4.96 4.37 9.83
C PRO A 85 4.31 3.36 10.78
N ILE A 86 4.59 2.07 10.57
CA ILE A 86 4.06 0.98 11.39
C ILE A 86 5.21 0.05 11.79
N GLN A 87 5.37 -0.18 13.09
CA GLN A 87 6.27 -1.21 13.59
C GLN A 87 5.58 -2.58 13.46
N ILE A 88 6.14 -3.44 12.62
CA ILE A 88 5.77 -4.85 12.51
C ILE A 88 6.55 -5.64 13.57
N THR A 89 5.88 -6.54 14.24
CA THR A 89 6.48 -7.45 15.23
C THR A 89 5.96 -8.87 15.02
N PRO A 90 6.60 -9.92 15.58
CA PRO A 90 6.09 -11.28 15.48
C PRO A 90 4.65 -11.48 15.98
N GLN A 91 4.18 -10.57 16.86
CA GLN A 91 2.81 -10.58 17.41
C GLN A 91 1.85 -9.64 16.70
N ARG A 92 2.37 -8.76 15.81
CA ARG A 92 1.58 -7.74 15.12
C ARG A 92 1.85 -7.74 13.63
N SER A 93 0.93 -8.30 12.86
CA SER A 93 0.91 -8.26 11.39
C SER A 93 -0.16 -7.30 10.91
N ILE A 94 0.09 -6.67 9.77
CA ILE A 94 -0.81 -5.71 9.12
C ILE A 94 -1.20 -6.25 7.75
N ILE A 95 -2.45 -6.04 7.39
CA ILE A 95 -2.96 -6.27 6.04
C ILE A 95 -3.25 -4.91 5.44
N ALA A 96 -2.65 -4.58 4.27
CA ALA A 96 -2.85 -3.32 3.60
C ALA A 96 -3.09 -3.50 2.09
N GLN A 97 -3.66 -2.50 1.45
CA GLN A 97 -3.74 -2.48 -0.01
C GLN A 97 -2.33 -2.57 -0.60
N LYS A 98 -2.19 -3.31 -1.70
CA LYS A 98 -0.93 -3.43 -2.43
C LYS A 98 -0.38 -2.06 -2.82
N SER A 99 -1.25 -1.15 -3.25
CA SER A 99 -0.90 0.23 -3.62
C SER A 99 -0.46 1.10 -2.45
N ALA A 100 -0.81 0.75 -1.22
CA ALA A 100 -0.40 1.50 -0.04
C ALA A 100 1.05 1.19 0.42
N PHE A 101 1.69 0.14 -0.09
CA PHE A 101 3.07 -0.15 0.26
C PHE A 101 4.02 0.90 -0.34
N LEU A 102 4.75 1.62 0.49
CA LEU A 102 5.77 2.59 0.08
C LEU A 102 7.19 2.03 0.25
N ALA A 103 7.56 1.67 1.48
CA ALA A 103 8.87 1.11 1.80
C ALA A 103 8.85 0.29 3.10
N SER A 104 9.88 -0.54 3.31
CA SER A 104 10.08 -1.28 4.56
C SER A 104 11.52 -1.69 4.79
N GLU A 105 11.85 -2.07 6.01
CA GLU A 105 13.06 -2.87 6.29
C GLU A 105 12.96 -4.24 5.62
N SER A 106 14.11 -4.81 5.24
CA SER A 106 14.20 -6.11 4.55
C SER A 106 13.74 -7.31 5.38
N THR A 107 13.56 -7.12 6.68
CA THR A 107 13.06 -8.11 7.64
C THR A 107 11.52 -8.19 7.72
N VAL A 108 10.82 -7.31 7.00
CA VAL A 108 9.37 -7.38 6.80
C VAL A 108 9.07 -8.31 5.63
N ASN A 109 8.25 -9.33 5.89
CA ASN A 109 7.80 -10.30 4.90
C ASN A 109 6.46 -9.88 4.29
N PHE A 110 6.26 -10.23 3.02
CA PHE A 110 5.08 -9.92 2.22
C PHE A 110 4.41 -11.20 1.75
N GLU A 111 3.12 -11.31 1.91
CA GLU A 111 2.32 -12.39 1.34
C GLU A 111 1.00 -11.86 0.77
N LEU A 112 0.51 -12.49 -0.29
CA LEU A 112 -0.83 -12.20 -0.80
C LEU A 112 -1.85 -12.66 0.23
N PHE A 113 -2.69 -11.73 0.72
CA PHE A 113 -3.77 -12.04 1.65
C PHE A 113 -5.11 -12.23 0.94
N PHE A 114 -5.44 -11.33 0.02
CA PHE A 114 -6.72 -11.33 -0.68
C PHE A 114 -6.56 -10.71 -2.07
N GLN A 115 -7.20 -11.31 -3.06
CA GLN A 115 -7.30 -10.74 -4.40
C GLN A 115 -8.69 -10.96 -4.98
N LYS A 116 -9.34 -9.89 -5.43
CA LYS A 116 -10.61 -9.95 -6.17
C LYS A 116 -10.49 -9.10 -7.42
N ARG A 117 -10.65 -9.74 -8.60
CA ARG A 117 -10.74 -9.01 -9.86
C ARG A 117 -12.04 -8.23 -9.89
N ILE A 118 -11.95 -6.93 -10.05
CA ILE A 118 -13.08 -6.01 -10.09
C ILE A 118 -13.18 -5.50 -11.54
N ALA A 119 -14.29 -5.79 -12.20
CA ALA A 119 -14.55 -5.26 -13.53
C ALA A 119 -14.70 -3.73 -13.47
N GLY A 120 -14.12 -2.99 -14.45
CA GLY A 120 -14.27 -1.53 -14.51
C GLY A 120 -12.99 -0.72 -14.33
N GLY A 121 -11.83 -1.34 -14.18
CA GLY A 121 -10.53 -0.63 -14.19
C GLY A 121 -10.24 0.25 -12.97
N PHE A 122 -11.08 0.28 -11.95
CA PHE A 122 -10.94 1.13 -10.75
C PHE A 122 -9.64 0.91 -9.97
N PHE A 123 -9.01 -0.25 -10.10
CA PHE A 123 -7.76 -0.61 -9.42
C PHE A 123 -6.66 -0.97 -10.44
N GLY A 124 -6.53 -0.20 -11.53
CA GLY A 124 -5.45 -0.37 -12.50
C GLY A 124 -5.47 -1.70 -13.28
N GLY A 125 -6.63 -2.38 -13.37
CA GLY A 125 -6.79 -3.65 -14.11
C GLY A 125 -6.39 -4.90 -13.32
N GLU A 126 -5.66 -4.78 -12.21
CA GLU A 126 -5.25 -5.91 -11.36
C GLU A 126 -6.35 -6.33 -10.36
N GLY A 127 -7.32 -5.45 -10.11
CA GLY A 127 -8.35 -5.62 -9.10
C GLY A 127 -7.92 -5.16 -7.70
N PHE A 128 -8.77 -5.43 -6.71
CA PHE A 128 -8.49 -5.13 -5.31
C PHE A 128 -7.58 -6.22 -4.74
N ILE A 129 -6.40 -5.81 -4.31
CA ILE A 129 -5.36 -6.69 -3.77
C ILE A 129 -4.96 -6.21 -2.39
N MET A 130 -5.06 -7.10 -1.41
CA MET A 130 -4.55 -6.89 -0.05
C MET A 130 -3.34 -7.80 0.18
N GLN A 131 -2.32 -7.24 0.79
CA GLN A 131 -1.09 -7.94 1.18
C GLN A 131 -0.97 -7.96 2.70
N LYS A 132 -0.48 -9.06 3.25
CA LYS A 132 -0.15 -9.17 4.67
C LYS A 132 1.34 -8.93 4.86
N PHE A 133 1.65 -8.08 5.82
CA PHE A 133 2.99 -7.72 6.25
C PHE A 133 3.24 -8.35 7.62
N SER A 134 4.30 -9.14 7.73
CA SER A 134 4.67 -9.89 8.94
C SER A 134 6.19 -9.87 9.17
N GLY A 135 6.68 -10.51 10.23
CA GLY A 135 8.09 -10.52 10.56
C GLY A 135 8.43 -9.49 11.63
N SER A 136 9.51 -8.73 11.46
CA SER A 136 9.93 -7.69 12.41
C SER A 136 10.63 -6.56 11.67
N GLY A 137 10.22 -5.31 11.88
CA GLY A 137 10.84 -4.15 11.24
C GLY A 137 9.84 -3.02 10.99
N MET A 138 10.34 -1.92 10.45
CA MET A 138 9.51 -0.77 10.10
C MET A 138 8.89 -0.95 8.72
N LEU A 139 7.60 -0.68 8.64
CA LEU A 139 6.79 -0.61 7.42
C LEU A 139 6.32 0.83 7.23
N PHE A 140 6.42 1.37 6.03
CA PHE A 140 5.87 2.67 5.63
C PHE A 140 4.77 2.44 4.60
N LEU A 141 3.55 2.91 4.92
CA LEU A 141 2.42 2.90 4.00
C LEU A 141 2.14 4.33 3.53
N GLU A 142 1.92 4.53 2.24
CA GLU A 142 1.33 5.75 1.71
C GLU A 142 -0.19 5.67 1.79
N ILE A 143 -0.82 6.76 2.28
CA ILE A 143 -2.25 6.89 2.47
C ILE A 143 -2.76 8.04 1.60
N ASP A 144 -3.69 7.73 0.74
CA ASP A 144 -4.27 8.72 -0.19
C ASP A 144 -5.18 9.70 0.56
N GLY A 145 -4.81 10.98 0.63
CA GLY A 145 -5.46 11.98 1.46
C GLY A 145 -5.10 11.82 2.93
N SER A 146 -6.09 11.88 3.82
CA SER A 146 -5.88 11.77 5.27
C SER A 146 -6.24 10.38 5.79
N VAL A 147 -5.51 9.95 6.83
CA VAL A 147 -5.81 8.70 7.53
C VAL A 147 -6.86 8.91 8.61
N VAL A 148 -7.86 8.02 8.65
CA VAL A 148 -8.85 7.92 9.73
C VAL A 148 -8.83 6.52 10.29
N ALA A 149 -8.66 6.37 11.60
CA ALA A 149 -8.56 5.05 12.24
C ALA A 149 -9.77 4.76 13.14
N TYR A 150 -10.20 3.48 13.13
CA TYR A 150 -11.23 2.96 14.03
C TYR A 150 -10.76 1.67 14.70
N ASP A 151 -11.07 1.52 15.97
CA ASP A 151 -10.89 0.27 16.71
C ASP A 151 -12.22 -0.50 16.73
N LEU A 152 -12.24 -1.67 16.12
CA LEU A 152 -13.43 -2.53 16.08
C LEU A 152 -13.36 -3.57 17.22
N ALA A 153 -14.42 -3.63 18.04
CA ALA A 153 -14.57 -4.67 19.05
C ALA A 153 -14.81 -6.06 18.40
N PRO A 154 -14.62 -7.17 19.14
CA PRO A 154 -14.95 -8.50 18.65
C PRO A 154 -16.37 -8.60 18.09
N GLY A 155 -16.50 -9.01 16.81
CA GLY A 155 -17.78 -9.12 16.11
C GLY A 155 -18.37 -7.78 15.61
N GLN A 156 -17.80 -6.65 15.98
CA GLN A 156 -18.20 -5.37 15.43
C GLN A 156 -17.83 -5.28 13.93
N THR A 157 -18.74 -4.81 13.12
CA THR A 157 -18.56 -4.70 11.67
C THR A 157 -18.63 -3.26 11.20
N MET A 158 -17.86 -2.93 10.15
CA MET A 158 -17.95 -1.68 9.41
C MET A 158 -18.02 -1.98 7.92
N MET A 159 -18.93 -1.30 7.22
CA MET A 159 -19.00 -1.31 5.75
C MET A 159 -18.19 -0.13 5.24
N VAL A 160 -17.24 -0.40 4.36
CA VAL A 160 -16.30 0.58 3.81
C VAL A 160 -16.34 0.48 2.29
N ASP A 161 -16.37 1.61 1.56
CA ASP A 161 -16.06 1.57 0.13
C ASP A 161 -14.67 0.95 -0.04
N THR A 162 -14.56 -0.02 -0.94
CA THR A 162 -13.36 -0.84 -1.09
C THR A 162 -12.10 0.01 -1.33
N GLY A 163 -12.22 1.14 -2.04
CA GLY A 163 -11.11 2.07 -2.27
C GLY A 163 -10.64 2.81 -1.01
N ASN A 164 -11.52 2.98 -0.02
CA ASN A 164 -11.19 3.71 1.20
C ASN A 164 -10.54 2.85 2.29
N LEU A 165 -10.53 1.52 2.19
CA LEU A 165 -9.81 0.67 3.14
C LEU A 165 -8.32 0.64 2.82
N ALA A 166 -7.50 1.43 3.49
CA ALA A 166 -6.05 1.44 3.28
C ALA A 166 -5.35 0.25 3.95
N ALA A 167 -5.65 0.00 5.23
CA ALA A 167 -5.04 -1.10 6.00
C ALA A 167 -5.94 -1.57 7.16
N MET A 168 -5.62 -2.76 7.69
CA MET A 168 -6.23 -3.32 8.90
C MET A 168 -5.25 -4.21 9.65
N GLU A 169 -5.44 -4.40 10.94
CA GLU A 169 -4.72 -5.43 11.70
C GLU A 169 -5.14 -6.82 11.23
N ALA A 170 -4.20 -7.77 11.25
CA ALA A 170 -4.44 -9.15 10.79
C ALA A 170 -5.42 -9.94 11.67
N THR A 171 -5.83 -9.37 12.80
CA THR A 171 -6.89 -9.89 13.67
C THR A 171 -8.30 -9.62 13.13
N CYS A 172 -8.44 -8.63 12.23
CA CYS A 172 -9.70 -8.35 11.52
C CYS A 172 -9.92 -9.36 10.38
N THR A 173 -11.18 -9.58 10.06
CA THR A 173 -11.59 -10.34 8.87
C THR A 173 -12.20 -9.43 7.83
N LEU A 174 -12.07 -9.81 6.55
CA LEU A 174 -12.48 -9.02 5.41
C LEU A 174 -13.36 -9.86 4.49
N ASP A 175 -14.50 -9.28 4.07
CA ASP A 175 -15.35 -9.81 3.01
C ASP A 175 -15.73 -8.70 2.04
N VAL A 176 -15.67 -8.99 0.72
CA VAL A 176 -15.94 -7.99 -0.33
C VAL A 176 -17.23 -8.36 -1.04
N GLU A 177 -18.23 -7.52 -0.90
CA GLU A 177 -19.54 -7.67 -1.46
C GLU A 177 -19.76 -6.69 -2.62
N MET A 178 -20.49 -7.15 -3.66
CA MET A 178 -20.92 -6.26 -4.73
C MET A 178 -22.13 -5.46 -4.26
N VAL A 179 -22.13 -4.15 -4.50
CA VAL A 179 -23.29 -3.29 -4.23
C VAL A 179 -24.47 -3.76 -5.10
N LYS A 180 -25.55 -4.19 -4.46
CA LYS A 180 -26.76 -4.67 -5.15
C LYS A 180 -27.56 -3.50 -5.70
N GLY A 181 -27.86 -3.56 -7.00
CA GLY A 181 -28.74 -2.62 -7.70
C GLY A 181 -28.01 -1.76 -8.74
N VAL A 182 -28.22 -2.05 -10.01
CA VAL A 182 -27.63 -1.29 -11.15
C VAL A 182 -27.99 0.20 -11.09
N GLY A 183 -29.16 0.56 -10.56
CA GLY A 183 -29.59 1.95 -10.37
C GLY A 183 -28.76 2.70 -9.32
N ASN A 184 -28.34 2.03 -8.26
CA ASN A 184 -27.54 2.65 -7.19
C ASN A 184 -26.11 2.92 -7.67
N VAL A 185 -25.56 2.08 -8.52
CA VAL A 185 -24.22 2.22 -9.09
C VAL A 185 -24.17 3.34 -10.15
N LEU A 186 -25.18 3.41 -11.02
CA LEU A 186 -25.23 4.40 -12.12
C LEU A 186 -25.64 5.80 -11.67
N LEU A 187 -26.50 5.90 -10.66
CA LEU A 187 -27.07 7.18 -10.22
C LEU A 187 -26.52 7.67 -8.86
N GLY A 188 -26.00 6.77 -8.04
CA GLY A 188 -25.51 7.07 -6.71
C GLY A 188 -24.06 7.57 -6.64
N GLY A 189 -23.25 7.29 -7.67
CA GLY A 189 -21.83 7.65 -7.68
C GLY A 189 -20.97 6.91 -6.64
N GLU A 190 -21.56 5.92 -5.95
CA GLU A 190 -20.89 5.07 -4.96
C GLU A 190 -20.01 4.03 -5.67
N GLY A 191 -18.98 3.53 -4.99
CA GLY A 191 -18.14 2.45 -5.48
C GLY A 191 -18.92 1.19 -5.81
N LEU A 192 -18.48 0.40 -6.80
CA LEU A 192 -19.12 -0.84 -7.21
C LEU A 192 -19.08 -1.94 -6.15
N PHE A 193 -18.20 -1.81 -5.16
CA PHE A 193 -17.92 -2.83 -4.16
C PHE A 193 -17.75 -2.23 -2.79
N ASN A 194 -18.42 -2.84 -1.82
CA ASN A 194 -18.23 -2.55 -0.41
C ASN A 194 -17.42 -3.68 0.24
N THR A 195 -16.54 -3.28 1.12
CA THR A 195 -15.77 -4.18 1.98
C THR A 195 -16.38 -4.18 3.36
N LYS A 196 -16.83 -5.34 3.82
CA LYS A 196 -17.23 -5.57 5.20
C LYS A 196 -16.00 -5.98 6.00
N VAL A 197 -15.61 -5.15 6.95
CA VAL A 197 -14.52 -5.46 7.87
C VAL A 197 -15.10 -5.79 9.24
N THR A 198 -14.65 -6.89 9.86
CA THR A 198 -15.11 -7.34 11.17
C THR A 198 -13.92 -7.45 12.12
N GLY A 199 -14.04 -6.82 13.30
CA GLY A 199 -13.06 -6.88 14.37
C GLY A 199 -13.01 -8.26 15.09
N PRO A 200 -12.06 -8.47 15.98
CA PRO A 200 -11.36 -7.40 16.72
C PRO A 200 -10.13 -6.86 15.99
N GLY A 201 -9.88 -5.54 16.11
CA GLY A 201 -8.65 -4.91 15.66
C GLY A 201 -8.85 -3.50 15.11
N ARG A 202 -7.74 -2.85 14.81
CA ARG A 202 -7.73 -1.51 14.23
C ARG A 202 -7.77 -1.56 12.72
N ILE A 203 -8.53 -0.65 12.13
CA ILE A 203 -8.58 -0.40 10.68
C ILE A 203 -8.15 1.04 10.39
N TRP A 204 -7.54 1.27 9.24
CA TRP A 204 -7.13 2.57 8.74
C TRP A 204 -7.79 2.83 7.40
N LEU A 205 -8.50 3.92 7.33
CA LEU A 205 -9.21 4.38 6.14
C LEU A 205 -8.47 5.57 5.54
N GLN A 206 -8.53 5.69 4.21
CA GLN A 206 -8.04 6.83 3.44
C GLN A 206 -9.20 7.65 2.89
N THR A 207 -9.03 8.98 2.86
CA THR A 207 -10.12 9.90 2.51
C THR A 207 -10.20 10.24 1.02
N LEU A 208 -9.11 10.03 0.27
CA LEU A 208 -9.02 10.40 -1.15
C LEU A 208 -8.39 9.27 -1.98
N PRO A 209 -9.03 8.07 -2.08
CA PRO A 209 -8.46 6.98 -2.86
C PRO A 209 -8.18 7.42 -4.30
N LEU A 210 -7.04 6.98 -4.86
CA LEU A 210 -6.57 7.38 -6.19
C LEU A 210 -7.63 7.19 -7.29
N SER A 211 -8.46 6.16 -7.19
CA SER A 211 -9.60 5.92 -8.10
C SER A 211 -10.62 7.05 -8.04
N GLY A 212 -10.93 7.56 -6.84
CA GLY A 212 -11.83 8.70 -6.64
C GLY A 212 -11.25 9.98 -7.22
N LEU A 213 -9.96 10.26 -6.98
CA LEU A 213 -9.24 11.40 -7.55
C LEU A 213 -9.22 11.33 -9.09
N ALA A 214 -8.87 10.18 -9.66
CA ALA A 214 -8.86 9.96 -11.10
C ALA A 214 -10.25 10.18 -11.72
N GLY A 215 -11.30 9.68 -11.08
CA GLY A 215 -12.69 9.90 -11.50
C GLY A 215 -13.12 11.37 -11.45
N ALA A 216 -12.68 12.12 -10.44
CA ALA A 216 -12.94 13.56 -10.34
C ALA A 216 -12.20 14.34 -11.44
N LEU A 217 -10.95 14.03 -11.72
CA LEU A 217 -10.16 14.67 -12.77
C LEU A 217 -10.71 14.34 -14.16
N ALA A 218 -11.13 13.12 -14.43
CA ALA A 218 -11.70 12.70 -15.70
C ALA A 218 -12.94 13.51 -16.11
N LYS A 219 -13.73 14.00 -15.13
CA LYS A 219 -14.92 14.83 -15.39
C LYS A 219 -14.58 16.23 -15.90
N VAL A 220 -13.39 16.74 -15.63
CA VAL A 220 -12.95 18.09 -16.02
C VAL A 220 -11.91 18.09 -17.15
N MET A 221 -11.41 16.92 -17.52
CA MET A 221 -10.51 16.77 -18.68
C MET A 221 -11.30 16.75 -19.99
N PRO A 222 -10.82 17.40 -21.04
CA PRO A 222 -11.46 17.33 -22.37
C PRO A 222 -11.49 15.87 -22.83
N SER A 223 -12.66 15.38 -23.27
CA SER A 223 -12.74 14.09 -23.94
C SER A 223 -11.92 14.17 -25.24
N LYS A 224 -10.98 13.23 -25.42
CA LYS A 224 -10.37 13.06 -26.74
C LYS A 224 -11.49 12.67 -27.70
N GLY A 225 -11.84 13.60 -28.62
CA GLY A 225 -12.69 13.32 -29.77
C GLY A 225 -12.06 12.25 -30.66
#